data_677c0468272cc242222b49e63254ce3a
#
_entry.id   677c0468272cc242222b49e63254ce3a
#
_cell.length_a   1.000
_cell.length_b   1.000
_cell.length_c   1.000
_cell.angle_alpha   90.00
_cell.angle_beta   90.00
_cell.angle_gamma   90.00
#
_symmetry.space_group_name_H-M   'P 1'
#
loop_
_entity.id
_entity.type
_entity.pdbx_description
1 polymer ?
#
loop_
_entity_poly.entity_id
_entity_poly.type
_entity_poly.pdbx_seq_one_letter_code
_entity_poly.pdbx_strand_id
1 'polypeptide(L)'
;ILHMDPFEIRFKNIVKEGDVMPAYYGQVNTSCALDKCLLKVKEMIKWDEKYPMRKISDTKARYVGMGMAMQGSGISGVDVGSATLKLNDEGVYTMNIGAADMGTGCDIILAQIAAEVLECNTDDISVFGAVTIISP
;
A
#
# COMPACT_ATOMS: atom_id res chain seq x y z
N ILE A 1 -3.79 -15.20 26.95
CA ILE A 1 -2.77 -16.23 26.92
C ILE A 1 -1.37 -15.62 27.17
N LEU A 2 -0.97 -14.57 26.44
CA LEU A 2 0.36 -13.95 26.62
C LEU A 2 0.39 -12.84 27.67
N HIS A 3 -0.77 -12.29 28.04
CA HIS A 3 -0.90 -11.16 28.99
C HIS A 3 0.04 -9.97 28.66
N MET A 4 0.31 -9.76 27.37
CA MET A 4 1.14 -8.66 26.88
C MET A 4 0.26 -7.51 26.37
N ASP A 5 0.76 -6.29 26.52
CA ASP A 5 0.16 -5.11 25.88
C ASP A 5 0.16 -5.28 24.36
N PRO A 6 -0.96 -4.99 23.65
CA PRO A 6 -1.02 -5.03 22.20
C PRO A 6 0.01 -4.15 21.49
N PHE A 7 0.46 -3.07 22.10
CA PHE A 7 1.57 -2.27 21.58
C PHE A 7 2.89 -3.05 21.69
N GLU A 8 3.19 -3.60 22.87
CA GLU A 8 4.46 -4.28 23.11
C GLU A 8 4.67 -5.49 22.21
N ILE A 9 3.63 -6.33 22.06
CA ILE A 9 3.74 -7.50 21.17
C ILE A 9 3.97 -7.11 19.73
N ARG A 10 3.34 -6.02 19.25
CA ARG A 10 3.56 -5.50 17.89
C ARG A 10 4.96 -4.92 17.75
N PHE A 11 5.36 -4.07 18.68
CA PHE A 11 6.68 -3.44 18.66
C PHE A 11 7.84 -4.45 18.68
N LYS A 12 7.62 -5.58 19.36
CA LYS A 12 8.58 -6.68 19.41
C LYS A 12 8.70 -7.45 18.09
N ASN A 13 7.60 -7.53 17.32
CA ASN A 13 7.51 -8.38 16.13
C ASN A 13 7.51 -7.62 14.81
N ILE A 14 7.54 -6.30 14.83
CA ILE A 14 7.60 -5.51 13.59
C ILE A 14 8.95 -5.65 12.89
N VAL A 15 8.89 -5.51 11.58
CA VAL A 15 10.09 -5.38 10.74
C VAL A 15 10.76 -4.03 11.01
N LYS A 16 12.07 -4.03 11.07
CA LYS A 16 12.92 -2.85 11.26
C LYS A 16 13.90 -2.69 10.11
N GLU A 17 14.51 -1.54 10.03
CA GLU A 17 15.63 -1.32 9.13
C GLU A 17 16.77 -2.27 9.48
N GLY A 18 17.34 -2.92 8.47
CA GLY A 18 18.39 -3.93 8.63
C GLY A 18 17.88 -5.36 8.82
N ASP A 19 16.59 -5.57 9.07
CA ASP A 19 16.04 -6.93 9.21
C ASP A 19 16.04 -7.66 7.88
N VAL A 20 16.33 -8.96 7.94
CA VAL A 20 16.17 -9.87 6.80
C VAL A 20 14.72 -10.32 6.72
N MET A 21 14.14 -10.20 5.54
CA MET A 21 12.74 -10.54 5.27
C MET A 21 12.63 -11.87 4.51
N PRO A 22 12.41 -13.01 5.19
CA PRO A 22 12.37 -14.32 4.53
C PRO A 22 11.28 -14.44 3.47
N ALA A 23 10.12 -13.81 3.71
CA ALA A 23 9.00 -13.79 2.77
C ALA A 23 9.33 -13.00 1.47
N TYR A 24 10.39 -12.24 1.45
CA TYR A 24 10.88 -11.48 0.31
C TYR A 24 12.27 -11.97 -0.14
N TYR A 25 12.40 -13.29 -0.26
CA TYR A 25 13.63 -13.95 -0.74
C TYR A 25 14.89 -13.64 0.09
N GLY A 26 14.73 -13.31 1.37
CA GLY A 26 15.84 -12.97 2.24
C GLY A 26 16.47 -11.60 1.99
N GLN A 27 15.74 -10.71 1.32
CA GLN A 27 16.20 -9.33 1.14
C GLN A 27 16.28 -8.59 2.48
N VAL A 28 17.29 -7.74 2.59
CA VAL A 28 17.45 -6.85 3.74
C VAL A 28 16.53 -5.65 3.57
N ASN A 29 15.80 -5.33 4.61
CA ASN A 29 14.97 -4.13 4.67
C ASN A 29 15.85 -2.89 4.84
N THR A 30 16.11 -2.18 3.76
CA THR A 30 17.04 -1.05 3.74
C THR A 30 16.44 0.28 4.23
N SER A 31 15.11 0.35 4.37
CA SER A 31 14.42 1.56 4.84
C SER A 31 13.12 1.18 5.53
N CYS A 32 13.01 1.51 6.82
CA CYS A 32 11.80 1.29 7.60
C CYS A 32 11.69 2.29 8.74
N ALA A 33 10.51 2.87 8.89
CA ALA A 33 10.20 3.77 10.00
C ALA A 33 8.96 3.31 10.78
N LEU A 34 8.57 2.04 10.65
CA LEU A 34 7.36 1.52 11.26
C LEU A 34 7.40 1.58 12.79
N ASP A 35 8.56 1.33 13.38
CA ASP A 35 8.82 1.48 14.81
C ASP A 35 8.61 2.93 15.28
N LYS A 36 9.14 3.90 14.53
CA LYS A 36 8.96 5.33 14.80
C LYS A 36 7.50 5.76 14.67
N CYS A 37 6.81 5.26 13.64
CA CYS A 37 5.38 5.50 13.47
C CYS A 37 4.57 4.94 14.64
N LEU A 38 4.89 3.72 15.09
CA LEU A 38 4.21 3.10 16.24
C LEU A 38 4.40 3.91 17.53
N LEU A 39 5.62 4.32 17.82
CA LEU A 39 5.93 5.15 18.98
C LEU A 39 5.19 6.50 18.90
N LYS A 40 5.15 7.11 17.72
CA LYS A 40 4.45 8.38 17.53
C LYS A 40 2.94 8.25 17.72
N VAL A 41 2.33 7.20 17.19
CA VAL A 41 0.90 6.92 17.40
C VAL A 41 0.61 6.64 18.86
N LYS A 42 1.47 5.87 19.55
CA LYS A 42 1.35 5.60 20.99
C LYS A 42 1.30 6.89 21.81
N GLU A 43 2.22 7.82 21.53
CA GLU A 43 2.29 9.15 22.14
C GLU A 43 1.02 9.96 21.86
N MET A 44 0.67 10.09 20.56
CA MET A 44 -0.46 10.94 20.11
C MET A 44 -1.79 10.51 20.71
N ILE A 45 -2.05 9.20 20.80
CA ILE A 45 -3.29 8.67 21.37
C ILE A 45 -3.26 8.63 22.89
N LYS A 46 -2.10 8.89 23.51
CA LYS A 46 -1.85 8.74 24.94
C LYS A 46 -2.21 7.32 25.40
N TRP A 47 -1.58 6.33 24.79
CA TRP A 47 -1.86 4.91 24.99
C TRP A 47 -1.79 4.50 26.46
N ASP A 48 -0.72 4.85 27.15
CA ASP A 48 -0.46 4.42 28.53
C ASP A 48 -1.48 5.00 29.53
N GLU A 49 -2.15 6.10 29.18
CA GLU A 49 -3.22 6.68 30.00
C GLU A 49 -4.60 6.06 29.73
N LYS A 50 -4.80 5.45 28.55
CA LYS A 50 -6.10 5.02 28.05
C LYS A 50 -6.27 3.52 27.96
N TYR A 51 -5.17 2.79 27.82
CA TYR A 51 -5.18 1.32 27.74
C TYR A 51 -5.15 0.69 29.14
N PRO A 52 -5.84 -0.42 29.40
CA PRO A 52 -6.73 -1.13 28.46
C PRO A 52 -8.10 -0.46 28.28
N MET A 53 -8.55 0.29 29.27
CA MET A 53 -9.88 0.88 29.27
C MET A 53 -9.93 2.10 30.19
N ARG A 54 -10.65 3.12 29.77
CA ARG A 54 -11.03 4.26 30.62
C ARG A 54 -12.53 4.22 30.91
N LYS A 55 -12.90 4.02 32.17
CA LYS A 55 -14.29 4.19 32.61
C LYS A 55 -14.68 5.68 32.56
N ILE A 56 -15.77 6.00 31.88
CA ILE A 56 -16.30 7.37 31.75
C ILE A 56 -17.43 7.60 32.75
N SER A 57 -18.31 6.61 32.89
CA SER A 57 -19.42 6.57 33.87
C SER A 57 -19.76 5.12 34.16
N ASP A 58 -20.79 4.90 34.97
CA ASP A 58 -21.23 3.52 35.26
C ASP A 58 -21.79 2.78 34.05
N THR A 59 -22.23 3.51 33.02
CA THR A 59 -22.79 2.95 31.79
C THR A 59 -21.92 3.15 30.57
N LYS A 60 -20.79 3.85 30.68
CA LYS A 60 -19.92 4.19 29.53
C LYS A 60 -18.45 3.89 29.80
N ALA A 61 -17.83 3.19 28.89
CA ALA A 61 -16.39 2.97 28.88
C ALA A 61 -15.82 3.31 27.49
N ARG A 62 -14.57 3.75 27.45
CA ARG A 62 -13.82 4.02 26.23
C ARG A 62 -12.62 3.10 26.17
N TYR A 63 -12.46 2.48 25.02
CA TYR A 63 -11.34 1.61 24.71
C TYR A 63 -10.45 2.24 23.66
N VAL A 64 -9.19 1.85 23.66
CA VAL A 64 -8.25 2.13 22.58
C VAL A 64 -7.77 0.83 21.99
N GLY A 65 -7.57 0.82 20.70
CA GLY A 65 -7.04 -0.31 19.96
C GLY A 65 -6.00 0.15 18.96
N MET A 66 -5.17 -0.78 18.49
CA MET A 66 -4.10 -0.53 17.54
C MET A 66 -4.12 -1.60 16.47
N GLY A 67 -4.06 -1.17 15.22
CA GLY A 67 -3.86 -2.02 14.06
C GLY A 67 -2.55 -1.69 13.37
N MET A 68 -1.99 -2.69 12.71
CA MET A 68 -0.83 -2.55 11.81
C MET A 68 -1.09 -3.41 10.59
N ALA A 69 -0.62 -2.93 9.45
CA ALA A 69 -0.65 -3.69 8.21
C ALA A 69 0.70 -3.56 7.49
N MET A 70 1.06 -4.60 6.78
CA MET A 70 2.15 -4.60 5.82
C MET A 70 1.63 -5.24 4.54
N GLN A 71 1.90 -4.59 3.42
CA GLN A 71 1.55 -5.10 2.11
C GLN A 71 2.79 -5.13 1.23
N GLY A 72 3.01 -6.25 0.56
CA GLY A 72 3.92 -6.33 -0.56
C GLY A 72 3.19 -5.90 -1.84
N SER A 73 3.80 -5.03 -2.62
CA SER A 73 3.29 -4.64 -3.94
C SER A 73 4.44 -4.47 -4.90
N GLY A 74 4.23 -4.79 -6.18
CA GLY A 74 5.27 -4.74 -7.19
C GLY A 74 6.43 -5.69 -6.92
N ILE A 75 6.15 -6.89 -6.42
CA ILE A 75 7.19 -7.86 -6.06
C ILE A 75 7.76 -8.43 -7.34
N SER A 76 9.02 -8.11 -7.61
CA SER A 76 9.75 -8.58 -8.79
C SER A 76 9.76 -10.12 -8.85
N GLY A 77 9.40 -10.66 -10.03
CA GLY A 77 9.34 -12.10 -10.28
C GLY A 77 8.06 -12.80 -9.77
N VAL A 78 7.15 -12.07 -9.12
CA VAL A 78 5.84 -12.58 -8.66
C VAL A 78 4.71 -11.83 -9.36
N ASP A 79 4.73 -10.50 -9.27
CA ASP A 79 3.72 -9.68 -9.93
C ASP A 79 4.04 -9.52 -11.42
N VAL A 80 3.07 -9.85 -12.27
CA VAL A 80 3.16 -9.70 -13.72
C VAL A 80 2.09 -8.71 -14.16
N GLY A 81 2.52 -7.66 -14.85
CA GLY A 81 1.63 -6.71 -15.50
C GLY A 81 1.73 -6.83 -17.01
N SER A 82 0.64 -6.57 -17.70
CA SER A 82 0.61 -6.49 -19.16
C SER A 82 -0.15 -5.24 -19.61
N ALA A 83 0.14 -4.78 -20.81
CA ALA A 83 -0.56 -3.67 -21.43
C ALA A 83 -0.78 -3.97 -22.91
N THR A 84 -1.95 -3.59 -23.41
CA THR A 84 -2.25 -3.62 -24.84
C THR A 84 -2.59 -2.21 -25.29
N LEU A 85 -1.98 -1.78 -26.36
CA LEU A 85 -2.17 -0.45 -26.92
C LEU A 85 -2.73 -0.57 -28.33
N LYS A 86 -3.84 0.14 -28.60
CA LYS A 86 -4.51 0.15 -29.89
C LYS A 86 -4.62 1.59 -30.38
N LEU A 87 -4.19 1.85 -31.62
CA LEU A 87 -4.48 3.09 -32.30
C LEU A 87 -5.86 2.99 -32.94
N ASN A 88 -6.74 3.94 -32.69
CA ASN A 88 -8.04 4.06 -33.27
C ASN A 88 -8.02 4.88 -34.56
N ASP A 89 -9.07 4.76 -35.37
CA ASP A 89 -9.20 5.46 -36.66
C ASP A 89 -9.23 7.00 -36.50
N GLU A 90 -9.55 7.48 -35.30
CA GLU A 90 -9.59 8.89 -34.93
C GLU A 90 -8.19 9.45 -34.54
N GLY A 91 -7.17 8.61 -34.54
CA GLY A 91 -5.78 9.02 -34.20
C GLY A 91 -5.49 9.04 -32.70
N VAL A 92 -6.39 8.54 -31.86
CA VAL A 92 -6.18 8.40 -30.42
C VAL A 92 -5.87 6.95 -30.04
N TYR A 93 -5.16 6.78 -28.94
CA TYR A 93 -4.80 5.46 -28.44
C TYR A 93 -5.75 4.99 -27.34
N THR A 94 -6.09 3.72 -27.40
CA THR A 94 -6.71 3.00 -26.28
C THR A 94 -5.68 2.06 -25.66
N MET A 95 -5.41 2.25 -24.37
CA MET A 95 -4.48 1.46 -23.60
C MET A 95 -5.23 0.63 -22.56
N ASN A 96 -5.20 -0.69 -22.69
CA ASN A 96 -5.72 -1.61 -21.68
C ASN A 96 -4.57 -2.12 -20.84
N ILE A 97 -4.71 -2.03 -19.51
CA ILE A 97 -3.66 -2.41 -18.56
C ILE A 97 -4.17 -3.46 -17.56
N GLY A 98 -3.31 -4.39 -17.20
CA GLY A 98 -3.57 -5.40 -16.17
C GLY A 98 -3.37 -4.90 -14.73
N ALA A 99 -3.18 -3.61 -14.53
CA ALA A 99 -3.03 -2.98 -13.22
C ALA A 99 -4.31 -2.26 -12.80
N ALA A 100 -4.52 -2.14 -11.49
CA ALA A 100 -5.63 -1.38 -10.92
C ALA A 100 -5.08 -0.17 -10.15
N ASP A 101 -5.62 1.01 -10.44
CA ASP A 101 -5.32 2.20 -9.65
C ASP A 101 -6.06 2.13 -8.30
N MET A 102 -5.31 2.07 -7.22
CA MET A 102 -5.82 2.09 -5.85
C MET A 102 -5.50 3.42 -5.14
N GLY A 103 -5.33 4.50 -5.91
CA GLY A 103 -4.88 5.81 -5.42
C GLY A 103 -3.38 6.03 -5.62
N THR A 104 -2.70 5.16 -6.35
CA THR A 104 -1.28 5.27 -6.69
C THR A 104 -1.02 6.11 -7.94
N GLY A 105 -2.06 6.40 -8.73
CA GLY A 105 -1.97 7.15 -9.99
C GLY A 105 -1.38 6.33 -11.13
N CYS A 106 -1.50 4.99 -11.09
CA CYS A 106 -0.86 4.14 -12.09
C CYS A 106 -1.41 4.37 -13.51
N ASP A 107 -2.69 4.66 -13.66
CA ASP A 107 -3.30 4.93 -14.97
C ASP A 107 -2.63 6.13 -15.66
N ILE A 108 -2.47 7.24 -14.94
CA ILE A 108 -1.82 8.44 -15.46
C ILE A 108 -0.33 8.20 -15.72
N ILE A 109 0.37 7.53 -14.81
CA ILE A 109 1.80 7.24 -14.94
C ILE A 109 2.05 6.38 -16.19
N LEU A 110 1.25 5.34 -16.39
CA LEU A 110 1.38 4.46 -17.55
C LEU A 110 1.02 5.17 -18.85
N ALA A 111 0.03 6.06 -18.85
CA ALA A 111 -0.27 6.93 -20.00
C ALA A 111 0.90 7.85 -20.32
N GLN A 112 1.53 8.47 -19.33
CA GLN A 112 2.71 9.33 -19.52
C GLN A 112 3.89 8.57 -20.12
N ILE A 113 4.16 7.35 -19.63
CA ILE A 113 5.22 6.49 -20.17
C ILE A 113 4.94 6.15 -21.64
N ALA A 114 3.69 5.79 -21.96
CA ALA A 114 3.30 5.49 -23.34
C ALA A 114 3.38 6.72 -24.24
N ALA A 115 2.93 7.88 -23.77
CA ALA A 115 2.97 9.14 -24.51
C ALA A 115 4.40 9.54 -24.86
N GLU A 116 5.34 9.39 -23.93
CA GLU A 116 6.77 9.66 -24.15
C GLU A 116 7.35 8.76 -25.24
N VAL A 117 7.03 7.47 -25.23
CA VAL A 117 7.53 6.51 -26.23
C VAL A 117 6.90 6.72 -27.60
N LEU A 118 5.62 7.13 -27.64
CA LEU A 118 4.86 7.34 -28.87
C LEU A 118 5.02 8.75 -29.45
N GLU A 119 5.72 9.64 -28.74
CA GLU A 119 5.90 11.05 -29.10
C GLU A 119 4.56 11.77 -29.33
N CYS A 120 3.55 11.50 -28.45
CA CYS A 120 2.22 12.11 -28.50
C CYS A 120 1.86 12.78 -27.17
N ASN A 121 0.69 13.43 -27.09
CA ASN A 121 0.21 13.98 -25.83
C ASN A 121 -0.40 12.88 -24.96
N THR A 122 -0.31 13.03 -23.64
CA THR A 122 -0.97 12.13 -22.70
C THR A 122 -2.50 12.10 -22.90
N ASP A 123 -3.08 13.22 -23.33
CA ASP A 123 -4.51 13.35 -23.62
C ASP A 123 -4.96 12.53 -24.84
N ASP A 124 -4.02 12.12 -25.70
CA ASP A 124 -4.30 11.25 -26.84
C ASP A 124 -4.39 9.77 -26.42
N ILE A 125 -4.20 9.46 -25.14
CA ILE A 125 -4.21 8.09 -24.62
C ILE A 125 -5.34 7.90 -23.60
N SER A 126 -6.33 7.07 -23.94
CA SER A 126 -7.39 6.64 -23.04
C SER A 126 -7.00 5.33 -22.34
N VAL A 127 -6.85 5.36 -21.02
CA VAL A 127 -6.46 4.18 -20.23
C VAL A 127 -7.69 3.47 -19.66
N PHE A 128 -7.69 2.14 -19.77
CA PHE A 128 -8.69 1.24 -19.19
C PHE A 128 -7.96 0.20 -18.35
N GLY A 129 -8.06 0.31 -17.02
CA GLY A 129 -7.49 -0.60 -16.05
C GLY A 129 -8.55 -1.38 -15.28
N ALA A 130 -8.13 -2.47 -14.63
CA ALA A 130 -8.96 -3.26 -13.71
C ALA A 130 -10.26 -3.82 -14.28
N VAL A 131 -10.37 -3.98 -15.59
CA VAL A 131 -11.54 -4.54 -16.26
C VAL A 131 -11.24 -5.97 -16.69
N THR A 132 -11.68 -6.95 -15.92
CA THR A 132 -11.35 -8.38 -16.10
C THR A 132 -11.74 -8.99 -17.43
N ILE A 133 -12.61 -8.35 -18.22
CA ILE A 133 -13.05 -8.83 -19.52
C ILE A 133 -12.16 -8.32 -20.66
N ILE A 134 -11.56 -7.13 -20.51
CA ILE A 134 -10.80 -6.46 -21.57
C ILE A 134 -9.36 -6.12 -21.19
N SER A 135 -9.04 -6.16 -19.90
CA SER A 135 -7.66 -5.95 -19.45
C SER A 135 -6.90 -7.26 -19.46
N PRO A 136 -5.69 -7.28 -20.01
CA PRO A 136 -4.84 -8.46 -20.09
C PRO A 136 -4.32 -8.88 -18.71
#